data_ff7a8f51b93e906a64b2593caec8b498
#
_entry.id   ff7a8f51b93e906a64b2593caec8b498
#
_cell.length_a   1.000
_cell.length_b   1.000
_cell.length_c   1.000
_cell.angle_alpha   90.00
_cell.angle_beta   90.00
_cell.angle_gamma   90.00
#
_symmetry.space_group_name_H-M   'P 1'
#
loop_
_entity.id
_entity.type
_entity.pdbx_description
1 polymer ?
#
loop_
_entity_poly.entity_id
_entity_poly.type
_entity_poly.pdbx_seq_one_letter_code
_entity_poly.pdbx_strand_id
1 'polypeptide(L)'
;PADPLFRSRYLSPNDLLIILNDNDMSIDRSVGGMKEYLLGLSTNKTYNSLRYKASKWLVEQGLLTEGRKKGIIRLANAVKSAISEQQNIFEGMNIRYFGPYDGHNVKELVRILRQLKDMKGPKLLHLHTQKGHGYAPAENYKPIWHAPGKFDPDTGELIQGDTEGMPPKFQDVFGETLLELAQANPKIVGVTPAMPTVCSMNIPMKVMPDRMFDV
;
A
#
# COMPACT_ATOMS: atom_id res chain seq x y z
N PRO A 1 -12.58 17.62 7.10
CA PRO A 1 -13.09 16.28 7.27
C PRO A 1 -12.12 15.53 8.17
N ALA A 2 -12.62 15.11 9.35
CA ALA A 2 -11.78 14.39 10.30
C ALA A 2 -11.38 13.04 9.70
N ASP A 3 -10.10 12.69 9.83
CA ASP A 3 -9.55 11.40 9.45
C ASP A 3 -10.43 10.27 9.99
N PRO A 4 -10.92 9.34 9.16
CA PRO A 4 -11.72 8.20 9.58
C PRO A 4 -11.06 7.37 10.69
N LEU A 5 -9.73 7.26 10.68
CA LEU A 5 -8.94 6.57 11.70
C LEU A 5 -9.00 7.29 13.05
N PHE A 6 -8.93 8.62 13.02
CA PHE A 6 -9.06 9.45 14.21
C PHE A 6 -10.48 9.38 14.80
N ARG A 7 -11.49 9.39 13.95
CA ARG A 7 -12.90 9.29 14.34
C ARG A 7 -13.22 7.93 14.96
N SER A 8 -12.67 6.84 14.43
CA SER A 8 -12.88 5.50 14.95
C SER A 8 -12.33 5.32 16.38
N ARG A 9 -11.31 6.10 16.74
CA ARG A 9 -10.68 6.04 18.07
C ARG A 9 -11.50 6.73 19.17
N TYR A 10 -12.22 7.81 18.83
CA TYR A 10 -12.85 8.68 19.83
C TYR A 10 -14.37 8.52 19.96
N LEU A 11 -15.05 7.97 18.97
CA LEU A 11 -16.50 8.01 18.92
C LEU A 11 -17.22 6.73 19.30
N SER A 12 -16.53 5.62 19.54
CA SER A 12 -17.09 4.38 20.07
C SER A 12 -16.04 3.26 20.04
N PRO A 13 -16.15 2.17 20.82
CA PRO A 13 -15.41 0.94 20.60
C PRO A 13 -15.85 0.30 19.26
N ASN A 14 -15.40 0.85 18.15
CA ASN A 14 -15.71 0.35 16.82
C ASN A 14 -14.89 -0.90 16.53
N ASP A 15 -15.56 -1.94 16.08
CA ASP A 15 -14.94 -3.17 15.59
C ASP A 15 -14.44 -2.99 14.12
N LEU A 16 -14.00 -1.78 13.75
CA LEU A 16 -13.58 -1.42 12.41
C LEU A 16 -12.47 -2.35 11.91
N LEU A 17 -12.66 -2.92 10.73
CA LEU A 17 -11.63 -3.62 9.97
C LEU A 17 -11.20 -2.73 8.80
N ILE A 18 -9.92 -2.35 8.80
CA ILE A 18 -9.26 -1.64 7.71
C ILE A 18 -8.51 -2.69 6.90
N ILE A 19 -8.73 -2.75 5.60
CA ILE A 19 -7.97 -3.61 4.68
C ILE A 19 -7.02 -2.72 3.89
N LEU A 20 -5.72 -2.88 4.13
CA LEU A 20 -4.67 -2.24 3.37
C LEU A 20 -4.26 -3.18 2.23
N ASN A 21 -4.62 -2.83 1.01
CA ASN A 21 -4.17 -3.52 -0.20
C ASN A 21 -2.88 -2.85 -0.70
N ASP A 22 -1.75 -3.45 -0.37
CA ASP A 22 -0.43 -2.99 -0.78
C ASP A 22 0.01 -3.76 -2.02
N ASN A 23 0.14 -3.07 -3.14
CA ASN A 23 0.59 -3.63 -4.41
C ASN A 23 1.81 -2.92 -5.00
N ASP A 24 2.54 -2.15 -4.17
CA ASP A 24 3.72 -1.36 -4.58
C ASP A 24 3.47 -0.29 -5.65
N MET A 25 2.20 -0.03 -5.98
CA MET A 25 1.83 0.85 -7.07
C MET A 25 0.77 1.85 -6.64
N SER A 26 0.94 3.08 -7.10
CA SER A 26 -0.14 4.03 -7.32
C SER A 26 -0.57 3.95 -8.80
N ILE A 27 -0.63 5.04 -9.53
CA ILE A 27 -0.73 4.99 -11.00
C ILE A 27 0.62 4.56 -11.55
N ASP A 28 1.69 5.30 -11.22
CA ASP A 28 3.07 4.90 -11.40
C ASP A 28 3.58 4.12 -10.16
N ARG A 29 4.85 3.76 -10.17
CA ARG A 29 5.47 3.05 -9.05
C ARG A 29 5.58 4.00 -7.86
N SER A 30 5.06 3.58 -6.71
CA SER A 30 5.18 4.36 -5.47
C SER A 30 6.64 4.56 -5.07
N VAL A 31 6.94 5.74 -4.55
CA VAL A 31 8.26 6.14 -4.01
C VAL A 31 8.07 6.75 -2.62
N GLY A 32 9.18 6.95 -1.89
CA GLY A 32 9.17 7.64 -0.59
C GLY A 32 9.13 6.73 0.63
N GLY A 33 9.22 7.35 1.81
CA GLY A 33 9.46 6.66 3.08
C GLY A 33 8.36 5.72 3.54
N MET A 34 7.10 5.97 3.20
CA MET A 34 5.99 5.07 3.53
C MET A 34 6.13 3.73 2.78
N LYS A 35 6.54 3.77 1.52
CA LYS A 35 6.81 2.55 0.75
C LYS A 35 7.95 1.75 1.37
N GLU A 36 9.08 2.40 1.68
CA GLU A 36 10.21 1.72 2.31
C GLU A 36 9.83 1.11 3.66
N TYR A 37 9.01 1.80 4.43
CA TYR A 37 8.46 1.30 5.69
C TYR A 37 7.58 0.05 5.47
N LEU A 38 6.64 0.06 4.53
CA LEU A 38 5.77 -1.09 4.23
C LEU A 38 6.59 -2.26 3.66
N LEU A 39 7.58 -1.98 2.83
CA LEU A 39 8.51 -2.98 2.32
C LEU A 39 9.30 -3.63 3.45
N GLY A 40 9.78 -2.84 4.41
CA GLY A 40 10.46 -3.34 5.61
C GLY A 40 9.59 -4.29 6.43
N LEU A 41 8.28 -3.99 6.57
CA LEU A 41 7.32 -4.89 7.21
C LEU A 41 7.12 -6.19 6.42
N SER A 42 7.07 -6.12 5.10
CA SER A 42 6.84 -7.30 4.24
C SER A 42 8.06 -8.21 4.14
N THR A 43 9.27 -7.65 4.17
CA THR A 43 10.53 -8.39 4.01
C THR A 43 11.05 -9.03 5.29
N ASN A 44 10.59 -8.59 6.46
CA ASN A 44 11.05 -9.14 7.74
C ASN A 44 10.42 -10.52 8.03
N LYS A 45 11.01 -11.56 7.42
CA LYS A 45 10.56 -12.96 7.55
C LYS A 45 10.58 -13.45 9.00
N THR A 46 11.53 -12.99 9.82
CA THR A 46 11.65 -13.41 11.22
C THR A 46 10.50 -12.87 12.06
N TYR A 47 10.18 -11.60 11.90
CA TYR A 47 9.04 -10.95 12.56
C TYR A 47 7.72 -11.65 12.20
N ASN A 48 7.47 -11.83 10.92
CA ASN A 48 6.25 -12.46 10.41
C ASN A 48 6.12 -13.92 10.84
N SER A 49 7.22 -14.69 10.83
CA SER A 49 7.24 -16.09 11.28
C SER A 49 7.01 -16.22 12.78
N LEU A 50 7.65 -15.38 13.60
CA LEU A 50 7.51 -15.42 15.07
C LEU A 50 6.08 -15.01 15.48
N ARG A 51 5.55 -13.99 14.86
CA ARG A 51 4.19 -13.51 15.09
C ARG A 51 3.13 -14.55 14.70
N TYR A 52 3.31 -15.19 13.55
CA TYR A 52 2.42 -16.28 13.11
C TYR A 52 2.48 -17.48 14.06
N LYS A 53 3.68 -17.90 14.45
CA LYS A 53 3.87 -19.01 15.41
C LYS A 53 3.28 -18.68 16.77
N ALA A 54 3.48 -17.47 17.28
CA ALA A 54 2.93 -17.03 18.57
C ALA A 54 1.40 -16.94 18.53
N SER A 55 0.81 -16.41 17.47
CA SER A 55 -0.66 -16.33 17.33
C SER A 55 -1.29 -17.72 17.20
N LYS A 56 -0.66 -18.61 16.43
CA LYS A 56 -1.07 -20.00 16.25
C LYS A 56 -1.01 -20.77 17.57
N TRP A 57 0.09 -20.64 18.31
CA TRP A 57 0.28 -21.30 19.62
C TRP A 57 -0.75 -20.82 20.66
N LEU A 58 -1.04 -19.50 20.71
CA LEU A 58 -2.07 -18.95 21.61
C LEU A 58 -3.49 -19.47 21.32
N VAL A 59 -3.81 -19.69 20.05
CA VAL A 59 -5.09 -20.24 19.61
C VAL A 59 -5.18 -21.75 19.89
N GLU A 60 -4.11 -22.50 19.61
CA GLU A 60 -4.06 -23.97 19.80
C GLU A 60 -4.09 -24.39 21.27
N GLN A 61 -3.54 -23.57 22.18
CA GLN A 61 -3.50 -23.89 23.61
C GLN A 61 -4.79 -23.53 24.36
N GLY A 62 -5.81 -22.98 23.71
CA GLY A 62 -7.07 -22.62 24.37
C GLY A 62 -6.92 -21.63 25.55
N LEU A 63 -5.81 -20.89 25.61
CA LEU A 63 -5.39 -20.06 26.75
C LEU A 63 -6.14 -18.74 26.88
N LEU A 64 -7.26 -18.58 26.20
CA LEU A 64 -8.11 -17.38 26.27
C LEU A 64 -9.13 -17.41 27.42
N THR A 65 -8.95 -18.25 28.44
CA THR A 65 -9.79 -18.23 29.63
C THR A 65 -9.38 -17.13 30.60
N GLU A 66 -10.38 -16.46 31.18
CA GLU A 66 -10.25 -15.20 31.95
C GLU A 66 -9.29 -15.22 33.17
N GLY A 67 -9.00 -16.36 33.75
CA GLY A 67 -8.19 -16.47 34.96
C GLY A 67 -6.67 -16.43 34.78
N ARG A 68 -6.13 -16.57 33.55
CA ARG A 68 -4.69 -16.63 33.28
C ARG A 68 -4.13 -15.38 32.55
N LYS A 69 -4.92 -14.33 32.44
CA LYS A 69 -4.60 -13.09 31.70
C LYS A 69 -3.25 -12.44 32.11
N LYS A 70 -2.89 -12.45 33.40
CA LYS A 70 -1.66 -11.75 33.89
C LYS A 70 -0.35 -12.40 33.43
N GLY A 71 -0.28 -13.74 33.38
CA GLY A 71 0.90 -14.47 32.90
C GLY A 71 1.11 -14.33 31.39
N ILE A 72 0.00 -14.40 30.65
CA ILE A 72 0.01 -14.26 29.19
C ILE A 72 0.35 -12.84 28.77
N ILE A 73 -0.14 -11.82 29.47
CA ILE A 73 0.19 -10.42 29.23
C ILE A 73 1.69 -10.17 29.48
N ARG A 74 2.31 -10.77 30.52
CA ARG A 74 3.74 -10.67 30.78
C ARG A 74 4.57 -11.36 29.71
N LEU A 75 4.18 -12.55 29.25
CA LEU A 75 4.86 -13.27 28.19
C LEU A 75 4.69 -12.54 26.84
N ALA A 76 3.48 -12.08 26.53
CA ALA A 76 3.21 -11.28 25.34
C ALA A 76 4.00 -9.96 25.36
N ASN A 77 4.14 -9.30 26.52
CA ASN A 77 4.94 -8.11 26.66
C ASN A 77 6.46 -8.39 26.60
N ALA A 78 6.94 -9.54 27.09
CA ALA A 78 8.33 -9.95 26.96
C ALA A 78 8.68 -10.30 25.50
N VAL A 79 7.82 -11.01 24.80
CA VAL A 79 7.92 -11.27 23.34
C VAL A 79 7.81 -9.95 22.56
N LYS A 80 6.92 -9.07 22.97
CA LYS A 80 6.76 -7.73 22.38
C LYS A 80 7.99 -6.85 22.61
N SER A 81 8.62 -6.91 23.80
CA SER A 81 9.85 -6.20 24.12
C SER A 81 11.07 -6.74 23.36
N ALA A 82 11.17 -8.04 23.16
CA ALA A 82 12.24 -8.67 22.37
C ALA A 82 12.10 -8.44 20.84
N ILE A 83 10.89 -8.11 20.38
CA ILE A 83 10.55 -7.82 18.97
C ILE A 83 10.48 -6.30 18.72
N SER A 84 10.58 -5.49 19.79
CA SER A 84 10.21 -4.07 19.85
C SER A 84 11.22 -3.09 19.26
N GLU A 85 12.14 -3.52 18.39
CA GLU A 85 12.95 -2.52 17.67
C GLU A 85 12.18 -1.81 16.54
N GLN A 86 10.98 -2.30 16.18
CA GLN A 86 10.12 -1.61 15.22
C GLN A 86 8.65 -1.68 15.68
N GLN A 87 8.24 -0.74 16.52
CA GLN A 87 6.80 -0.53 16.71
C GLN A 87 6.18 -0.13 15.38
N ASN A 88 5.25 -0.96 14.90
CA ASN A 88 4.46 -0.65 13.73
C ASN A 88 3.67 0.64 13.99
N ILE A 89 3.72 1.61 13.07
CA ILE A 89 3.03 2.91 13.17
C ILE A 89 1.53 2.73 13.50
N PHE A 90 0.90 1.68 12.99
CA PHE A 90 -0.51 1.37 13.24
C PHE A 90 -0.76 0.93 14.69
N GLU A 91 0.15 0.16 15.27
CA GLU A 91 0.07 -0.22 16.69
C GLU A 91 0.32 0.99 17.60
N GLY A 92 1.18 1.92 17.18
CA GLY A 92 1.35 3.22 17.85
C GLY A 92 0.06 4.05 17.86
N MET A 93 -0.79 3.92 16.83
CA MET A 93 -2.13 4.51 16.78
C MET A 93 -3.21 3.67 17.49
N ASN A 94 -2.83 2.62 18.23
CA ASN A 94 -3.72 1.69 18.90
C ASN A 94 -4.65 0.90 17.95
N ILE A 95 -4.20 0.65 16.72
CA ILE A 95 -4.84 -0.21 15.73
C ILE A 95 -4.08 -1.53 15.68
N ARG A 96 -4.76 -2.64 15.93
CA ARG A 96 -4.12 -3.96 15.85
C ARG A 96 -3.79 -4.30 14.40
N TYR A 97 -2.53 -4.56 14.13
CA TYR A 97 -2.03 -4.88 12.80
C TYR A 97 -1.93 -6.39 12.58
N PHE A 98 -2.39 -6.85 11.42
CA PHE A 98 -2.33 -8.23 10.95
C PHE A 98 -1.75 -8.27 9.53
N GLY A 99 -0.67 -9.01 9.33
CA GLY A 99 -0.05 -9.16 8.02
C GLY A 99 1.45 -8.83 8.03
N PRO A 100 2.03 -8.64 6.84
CA PRO A 100 1.38 -8.78 5.52
C PRO A 100 1.03 -10.24 5.18
N TYR A 101 -0.09 -10.44 4.50
CA TYR A 101 -0.52 -11.73 3.97
C TYR A 101 -0.61 -11.65 2.44
N ASP A 102 -0.48 -12.82 1.79
CA ASP A 102 -0.68 -12.93 0.35
C ASP A 102 -2.16 -12.67 0.01
N GLY A 103 -2.43 -11.54 -0.66
CA GLY A 103 -3.76 -11.12 -1.06
C GLY A 103 -4.36 -11.95 -2.22
N HIS A 104 -3.55 -12.79 -2.89
CA HIS A 104 -4.02 -13.70 -3.93
C HIS A 104 -4.41 -15.07 -3.38
N ASN A 105 -4.05 -15.40 -2.13
CA ASN A 105 -4.43 -16.64 -1.48
C ASN A 105 -5.82 -16.55 -0.85
N VAL A 106 -6.87 -16.74 -1.66
CA VAL A 106 -8.28 -16.63 -1.22
C VAL A 106 -8.61 -17.56 -0.06
N LYS A 107 -8.06 -18.79 -0.01
CA LYS A 107 -8.32 -19.74 1.08
C LYS A 107 -7.81 -19.20 2.41
N GLU A 108 -6.61 -18.64 2.41
CA GLU A 108 -6.03 -18.04 3.60
C GLU A 108 -6.78 -16.78 4.01
N LEU A 109 -7.16 -15.92 3.06
CA LEU A 109 -7.95 -14.71 3.33
C LEU A 109 -9.28 -15.03 4.02
N VAL A 110 -10.02 -16.03 3.53
CA VAL A 110 -11.27 -16.48 4.16
C VAL A 110 -11.03 -16.94 5.60
N ARG A 111 -9.94 -17.70 5.84
CA ARG A 111 -9.57 -18.15 7.19
C ARG A 111 -9.27 -16.97 8.11
N ILE A 112 -8.48 -16.01 7.65
CA ILE A 112 -8.08 -14.82 8.41
C ILE A 112 -9.31 -13.95 8.72
N LEU A 113 -10.12 -13.66 7.72
CA LEU A 113 -11.33 -12.84 7.89
C LEU A 113 -12.31 -13.47 8.89
N ARG A 114 -12.48 -14.80 8.90
CA ARG A 114 -13.27 -15.51 9.91
C ARG A 114 -12.72 -15.33 11.32
N GLN A 115 -11.41 -15.25 11.48
CA GLN A 115 -10.79 -15.01 12.79
C GLN A 115 -10.93 -13.54 13.24
N LEU A 116 -10.86 -12.60 12.28
CA LEU A 116 -10.90 -11.16 12.58
C LEU A 116 -12.32 -10.64 12.85
N LYS A 117 -13.35 -11.28 12.28
CA LYS A 117 -14.75 -10.79 12.37
C LYS A 117 -15.27 -10.62 13.80
N ASP A 118 -14.86 -11.52 14.70
CA ASP A 118 -15.34 -11.53 16.09
C ASP A 118 -14.40 -10.75 17.04
N MET A 119 -13.28 -10.24 16.54
CA MET A 119 -12.35 -9.45 17.34
C MET A 119 -12.89 -8.05 17.60
N LYS A 120 -12.81 -7.60 18.84
CA LYS A 120 -13.21 -6.26 19.26
C LYS A 120 -12.11 -5.23 19.02
N GLY A 121 -12.53 -4.00 18.75
CA GLY A 121 -11.67 -2.84 18.52
C GLY A 121 -11.09 -2.75 17.10
N PRO A 122 -10.46 -1.61 16.78
CA PRO A 122 -9.96 -1.34 15.45
C PRO A 122 -8.80 -2.27 15.08
N LYS A 123 -8.80 -2.74 13.85
CA LYS A 123 -7.80 -3.66 13.31
C LYS A 123 -7.51 -3.37 11.85
N LEU A 124 -6.25 -3.57 11.45
CA LEU A 124 -5.78 -3.41 10.09
C LEU A 124 -5.27 -4.75 9.58
N LEU A 125 -5.83 -5.18 8.45
CA LEU A 125 -5.38 -6.34 7.68
C LEU A 125 -4.56 -5.83 6.49
N HIS A 126 -3.25 -6.08 6.53
CA HIS A 126 -2.34 -5.74 5.44
C HIS A 126 -2.24 -6.92 4.47
N LEU A 127 -2.60 -6.67 3.22
CA LEU A 127 -2.53 -7.63 2.12
C LEU A 127 -1.47 -7.15 1.14
N HIS A 128 -0.53 -8.02 0.81
CA HIS A 128 0.39 -7.80 -0.29
C HIS A 128 -0.19 -8.43 -1.55
N THR A 129 -0.31 -7.64 -2.61
CA THR A 129 -0.86 -8.08 -3.90
C THR A 129 0.06 -7.66 -5.04
N GLN A 130 -0.19 -8.20 -6.20
CA GLN A 130 0.47 -7.81 -7.44
C GLN A 130 -0.56 -7.20 -8.39
N LYS A 131 -0.36 -5.94 -8.78
CA LYS A 131 -1.23 -5.28 -9.77
C LYS A 131 -1.12 -6.01 -11.11
N GLY A 132 -2.28 -6.34 -11.71
CA GLY A 132 -2.33 -7.08 -12.98
C GLY A 132 -2.17 -8.60 -12.85
N HIS A 133 -2.16 -9.15 -11.62
CA HIS A 133 -1.96 -10.57 -11.36
C HIS A 133 -2.90 -11.48 -12.18
N GLY A 134 -2.31 -12.47 -12.85
CA GLY A 134 -3.02 -13.41 -13.73
C GLY A 134 -3.11 -12.97 -15.20
N TYR A 135 -2.62 -11.77 -15.54
CA TYR A 135 -2.57 -11.29 -16.91
C TYR A 135 -1.15 -10.79 -17.27
N ALA A 136 -0.40 -11.61 -17.98
CA ALA A 136 1.01 -11.37 -18.25
C ALA A 136 1.35 -9.98 -18.83
N PRO A 137 0.60 -9.42 -19.81
CA PRO A 137 0.87 -8.07 -20.28
C PRO A 137 0.77 -7.01 -19.18
N ALA A 138 -0.19 -7.13 -18.25
CA ALA A 138 -0.36 -6.20 -17.16
C ALA A 138 0.69 -6.39 -16.04
N GLU A 139 1.15 -7.60 -15.82
CA GLU A 139 2.23 -7.89 -14.87
C GLU A 139 3.56 -7.30 -15.33
N ASN A 140 3.84 -7.32 -16.63
CA ASN A 140 5.10 -6.86 -17.22
C ASN A 140 5.19 -5.33 -17.31
N TYR A 141 4.08 -4.63 -17.59
CA TYR A 141 4.09 -3.17 -17.73
C TYR A 141 2.90 -2.47 -17.06
N LYS A 142 2.89 -2.50 -15.75
CA LYS A 142 1.81 -2.08 -14.86
C LYS A 142 1.23 -0.66 -15.08
N PRO A 143 2.03 0.39 -15.37
CA PRO A 143 1.49 1.75 -15.52
C PRO A 143 0.47 1.87 -16.65
N ILE A 144 0.72 1.28 -17.81
CA ILE A 144 -0.19 1.32 -18.97
C ILE A 144 -1.54 0.67 -18.61
N TRP A 145 -1.53 -0.35 -17.75
CA TRP A 145 -2.72 -1.11 -17.37
C TRP A 145 -3.53 -0.47 -16.24
N HIS A 146 -3.19 0.75 -15.85
CA HIS A 146 -4.06 1.56 -15.01
C HIS A 146 -5.11 2.26 -15.88
N ALA A 147 -6.25 1.64 -16.11
CA ALA A 147 -7.31 2.10 -17.02
C ALA A 147 -6.86 2.19 -18.52
N PRO A 148 -6.47 1.07 -19.14
CA PRO A 148 -5.83 1.05 -20.45
C PRO A 148 -6.75 1.45 -21.63
N GLY A 149 -8.06 1.59 -21.44
CA GLY A 149 -9.01 1.76 -22.52
C GLY A 149 -9.31 0.43 -23.24
N LYS A 150 -9.54 0.49 -24.57
CA LYS A 150 -9.76 -0.72 -25.38
C LYS A 150 -8.45 -1.40 -25.69
N PHE A 151 -8.43 -2.72 -25.60
CA PHE A 151 -7.26 -3.54 -25.93
C PHE A 151 -7.69 -4.92 -26.43
N ASP A 152 -6.80 -5.60 -27.13
CA ASP A 152 -6.97 -7.00 -27.51
C ASP A 152 -6.60 -7.89 -26.31
N PRO A 153 -7.52 -8.71 -25.78
CA PRO A 153 -7.26 -9.50 -24.59
C PRO A 153 -6.25 -10.63 -24.81
N ASP A 154 -6.07 -11.10 -26.04
CA ASP A 154 -5.19 -12.21 -26.36
C ASP A 154 -3.73 -11.74 -26.53
N THR A 155 -3.54 -10.59 -27.16
CA THR A 155 -2.21 -10.04 -27.44
C THR A 155 -1.75 -9.01 -26.40
N GLY A 156 -2.68 -8.33 -25.74
CA GLY A 156 -2.41 -7.19 -24.86
C GLY A 156 -2.15 -5.88 -25.62
N GLU A 157 -2.37 -5.84 -26.93
CA GLU A 157 -2.20 -4.63 -27.73
C GLU A 157 -3.28 -3.61 -27.44
N LEU A 158 -2.88 -2.37 -27.15
CA LEU A 158 -3.83 -1.27 -26.92
C LEU A 158 -4.41 -0.82 -28.25
N ILE A 159 -5.74 -0.79 -28.37
CA ILE A 159 -6.45 -0.28 -29.52
C ILE A 159 -6.51 1.23 -29.41
N GLN A 160 -5.61 1.91 -30.12
CA GLN A 160 -5.60 3.37 -30.17
C GLN A 160 -6.77 3.85 -31.05
N GLY A 161 -7.51 4.84 -30.57
CA GLY A 161 -8.45 5.58 -31.40
C GLY A 161 -7.71 6.41 -32.45
N ASP A 162 -8.43 6.77 -33.51
CA ASP A 162 -7.92 7.74 -34.48
C ASP A 162 -7.71 9.08 -33.79
N THR A 163 -6.46 9.56 -33.78
CA THR A 163 -6.06 10.84 -33.20
C THR A 163 -5.63 11.86 -34.24
N GLU A 164 -5.83 11.53 -35.54
CA GLU A 164 -5.48 12.44 -36.63
C GLU A 164 -6.28 13.74 -36.51
N GLY A 165 -5.62 14.88 -36.53
CA GLY A 165 -6.22 16.20 -36.38
C GLY A 165 -6.71 16.57 -34.98
N MET A 166 -6.51 15.71 -33.95
CA MET A 166 -6.81 16.08 -32.57
C MET A 166 -5.72 17.01 -32.00
N PRO A 167 -6.11 17.99 -31.16
CA PRO A 167 -5.15 18.78 -30.43
C PRO A 167 -4.37 17.91 -29.42
N PRO A 168 -3.15 18.35 -29.02
CA PRO A 168 -2.40 17.65 -27.99
C PRO A 168 -3.19 17.57 -26.69
N LYS A 169 -2.93 16.54 -25.89
CA LYS A 169 -3.58 16.38 -24.58
C LYS A 169 -3.12 17.48 -23.62
N PHE A 170 -4.00 17.96 -22.76
CA PHE A 170 -3.67 18.99 -21.77
C PHE A 170 -2.44 18.65 -20.92
N GLN A 171 -2.30 17.39 -20.54
CA GLN A 171 -1.15 16.93 -19.74
C GLN A 171 0.17 17.08 -20.51
N ASP A 172 0.18 16.83 -21.82
CA ASP A 172 1.40 16.95 -22.63
C ASP A 172 1.80 18.40 -22.79
N VAL A 173 0.82 19.29 -23.08
CA VAL A 173 1.02 20.74 -23.08
C VAL A 173 1.54 21.23 -21.72
N PHE A 174 0.99 20.73 -20.62
CA PHE A 174 1.45 21.09 -19.28
C PHE A 174 2.92 20.67 -19.07
N GLY A 175 3.27 19.42 -19.39
CA GLY A 175 4.64 18.90 -19.21
C GLY A 175 5.69 19.68 -20.01
N GLU A 176 5.38 20.00 -21.28
CA GLU A 176 6.25 20.82 -22.13
C GLU A 176 6.35 22.25 -21.62
N THR A 177 5.23 22.89 -21.27
CA THR A 177 5.22 24.26 -20.72
C THR A 177 5.99 24.33 -19.40
N LEU A 178 5.83 23.33 -18.52
CA LEU A 178 6.57 23.27 -17.26
C LEU A 178 8.08 23.17 -17.51
N LEU A 179 8.49 22.39 -18.49
CA LEU A 179 9.90 22.29 -18.90
C LEU A 179 10.42 23.64 -19.35
N GLU A 180 9.71 24.31 -20.27
CA GLU A 180 10.10 25.60 -20.81
C GLU A 180 10.22 26.67 -19.71
N LEU A 181 9.22 26.78 -18.84
CA LEU A 181 9.23 27.73 -17.74
C LEU A 181 10.34 27.44 -16.71
N ALA A 182 10.59 26.17 -16.41
CA ALA A 182 11.63 25.78 -15.46
C ALA A 182 13.04 25.97 -16.03
N GLN A 183 13.21 25.91 -17.34
CA GLN A 183 14.48 26.28 -18.03
C GLN A 183 14.72 27.78 -17.92
N ALA A 184 13.69 28.59 -18.08
CA ALA A 184 13.77 30.05 -17.99
C ALA A 184 13.92 30.57 -16.55
N ASN A 185 13.39 29.84 -15.56
CA ASN A 185 13.41 30.26 -14.16
C ASN A 185 13.91 29.15 -13.23
N PRO A 186 15.10 29.29 -12.62
CA PRO A 186 15.68 28.25 -11.75
C PRO A 186 14.93 28.07 -10.42
N LYS A 187 13.98 28.94 -10.07
CA LYS A 187 13.17 28.85 -8.85
C LYS A 187 11.95 27.94 -9.01
N ILE A 188 11.64 27.49 -10.23
CA ILE A 188 10.50 26.59 -10.46
C ILE A 188 10.90 25.17 -10.07
N VAL A 189 10.09 24.55 -9.22
CA VAL A 189 10.21 23.19 -8.73
C VAL A 189 8.88 22.48 -8.99
N GLY A 190 8.93 21.21 -9.42
CA GLY A 190 7.74 20.39 -9.63
C GLY A 190 7.68 19.23 -8.62
N VAL A 191 6.48 18.94 -8.12
CA VAL A 191 6.21 17.78 -7.24
C VAL A 191 4.99 17.03 -7.76
N THR A 192 5.10 15.71 -7.86
CA THR A 192 3.99 14.84 -8.26
C THR A 192 3.86 13.65 -7.30
N PRO A 193 2.62 13.25 -6.90
CA PRO A 193 2.42 12.10 -6.02
C PRO A 193 2.26 10.81 -6.83
N ALA A 194 3.37 10.12 -7.18
CA ALA A 194 3.41 8.85 -7.91
C ALA A 194 2.59 8.84 -9.23
N MET A 195 2.62 9.96 -9.97
CA MET A 195 1.89 10.11 -11.24
C MET A 195 2.69 10.85 -12.33
N PRO A 196 4.03 10.71 -12.43
CA PRO A 196 4.80 11.51 -13.37
C PRO A 196 4.43 11.27 -14.84
N THR A 197 3.99 10.06 -15.20
CA THR A 197 3.60 9.73 -16.59
C THR A 197 2.24 10.30 -16.95
N VAL A 198 1.29 10.33 -16.01
CA VAL A 198 -0.08 10.80 -16.28
C VAL A 198 -0.17 12.31 -16.36
N CYS A 199 0.63 13.04 -15.59
CA CYS A 199 0.68 14.50 -15.66
C CYS A 199 1.80 15.02 -16.55
N SER A 200 2.49 14.14 -17.31
CA SER A 200 3.63 14.44 -18.18
C SER A 200 4.81 15.16 -17.51
N MET A 201 4.89 15.10 -16.16
CA MET A 201 6.08 15.57 -15.44
C MET A 201 7.34 14.72 -15.71
N ASN A 202 7.18 13.51 -16.24
CA ASN A 202 8.29 12.72 -16.74
C ASN A 202 9.11 13.44 -17.83
N ILE A 203 8.54 14.44 -18.53
CA ILE A 203 9.24 15.29 -19.51
C ILE A 203 10.30 16.16 -18.82
N PRO A 204 9.94 17.11 -17.91
CA PRO A 204 10.93 17.90 -17.21
C PRO A 204 11.81 17.11 -16.24
N MET A 205 11.34 15.99 -15.67
CA MET A 205 12.14 15.13 -14.80
C MET A 205 13.36 14.53 -15.51
N LYS A 206 13.26 14.21 -16.79
CA LYS A 206 14.39 13.71 -17.59
C LYS A 206 15.49 14.76 -17.80
N VAL A 207 15.12 16.03 -17.84
CA VAL A 207 16.03 17.15 -18.13
C VAL A 207 16.56 17.80 -16.84
N MET A 208 15.72 17.87 -15.80
CA MET A 208 16.00 18.56 -14.54
C MET A 208 15.59 17.71 -13.33
N PRO A 209 16.23 16.54 -13.12
CA PRO A 209 15.86 15.62 -12.04
C PRO A 209 15.98 16.24 -10.65
N ASP A 210 16.92 17.19 -10.46
CA ASP A 210 17.18 17.83 -9.17
C ASP A 210 16.10 18.84 -8.74
N ARG A 211 15.14 19.12 -9.62
CA ARG A 211 14.06 20.09 -9.38
C ARG A 211 12.66 19.53 -9.58
N MET A 212 12.57 18.29 -10.03
CA MET A 212 11.29 17.61 -10.29
C MET A 212 11.23 16.36 -9.44
N PHE A 213 10.32 16.33 -8.49
CA PHE A 213 10.24 15.29 -7.45
C PHE A 213 8.98 14.46 -7.61
N ASP A 214 9.15 13.15 -7.46
CA ASP A 214 8.06 12.21 -7.25
C ASP A 214 8.05 11.79 -5.76
N VAL A 215 6.85 11.75 -5.11
CA VAL A 215 6.69 11.53 -3.66
C VAL A 215 5.58 10.53 -3.34
#